data_f92c0399bd3a8cb182f0f476a5bfc800
#
_entry.id   f92c0399bd3a8cb182f0f476a5bfc800
#
_cell.length_a   1.000
_cell.length_b   1.000
_cell.length_c   1.000
_cell.angle_alpha   90.00
_cell.angle_beta   90.00
_cell.angle_gamma   90.00
#
_symmetry.space_group_name_H-M   'P 1'
#
loop_
_entity.id
_entity.type
_entity.pdbx_description
1 polymer ?
#
loop_
_entity_poly.entity_id
_entity_poly.type
_entity_poly.pdbx_seq_one_letter_code
_entity_poly.pdbx_strand_id
1 'polypeptide(L)'
;MNKTKLIGLAVLLGSVVFPACARQQAPEQVIAKLHAPPGFTISLYASDLPNVRSLALGDNGVVFAGSGVSGKVYALQDKDNDGRAETRAVIADDLTMPNGVAFSQGTLYVAEISRIVRFDHILQHLQKPPKPVTVYDKLPTDRHHGWKYLRIGPDGKLYTAVGAPCNICEPEKPIYASLVRVNTDGSDFEIIARGIRNTVGFDWQPGTGALFFNDNGRDYLGDDLPPEELNRWSRIGEHFGYPYCHGGEVIDPEYGNGKNCADYTPPVWKYKAHIAPLGLRFYRGTQFPSHYHNQLFVAQHGSWNRSEPDGYRVALVNFKDGKAVSEEVFIDGWLTPDETVLGRPVDLLTLPDGSLLISDDHLGVIYRVQYPAKI
;
A
#
# COMPACT_ATOMS: atom_id res chain seq x y z
N MET A 1 76.78 -35.45 -15.16
CA MET A 1 76.48 -34.62 -13.98
C MET A 1 75.34 -33.67 -14.38
N ASN A 2 74.10 -34.10 -14.11
CA ASN A 2 72.88 -33.33 -14.41
C ASN A 2 72.34 -32.77 -13.09
N LYS A 3 72.21 -31.42 -13.01
CA LYS A 3 71.60 -30.73 -11.86
C LYS A 3 70.11 -30.46 -12.22
N THR A 4 69.23 -31.18 -11.54
CA THR A 4 67.79 -30.97 -11.57
C THR A 4 67.45 -29.75 -10.69
N LYS A 5 66.85 -28.71 -11.26
CA LYS A 5 66.26 -27.56 -10.50
C LYS A 5 64.84 -27.90 -10.10
N LEU A 6 64.55 -27.95 -8.79
CA LEU A 6 63.21 -27.94 -8.24
C LEU A 6 62.64 -26.51 -8.35
N ILE A 7 61.47 -26.36 -9.02
CA ILE A 7 60.69 -25.14 -8.99
C ILE A 7 59.60 -25.33 -7.95
N GLY A 8 59.66 -24.58 -6.87
CA GLY A 8 58.61 -24.56 -5.83
C GLY A 8 57.42 -23.73 -6.33
N LEU A 9 56.26 -24.36 -6.38
CA LEU A 9 54.98 -23.71 -6.70
C LEU A 9 54.40 -23.13 -5.38
N ALA A 10 54.41 -21.82 -5.23
CA ALA A 10 53.72 -21.14 -4.14
C ALA A 10 52.24 -21.02 -4.45
N VAL A 11 51.40 -21.75 -3.71
CA VAL A 11 49.94 -21.61 -3.77
C VAL A 11 49.52 -20.42 -2.94
N LEU A 12 49.14 -19.32 -3.57
CA LEU A 12 48.51 -18.19 -2.93
C LEU A 12 47.03 -18.56 -2.61
N LEU A 13 46.74 -18.83 -1.35
CA LEU A 13 45.36 -18.93 -0.85
C LEU A 13 44.77 -17.52 -0.77
N GLY A 14 44.06 -17.10 -1.80
CA GLY A 14 43.23 -15.92 -1.82
C GLY A 14 42.01 -16.12 -0.89
N SER A 15 41.96 -15.41 0.22
CA SER A 15 40.78 -15.33 1.09
C SER A 15 39.62 -14.64 0.31
N VAL A 16 38.65 -15.42 -0.11
CA VAL A 16 37.40 -14.88 -0.67
C VAL A 16 36.62 -14.30 0.51
N VAL A 17 36.66 -12.98 0.67
CA VAL A 17 35.80 -12.28 1.60
C VAL A 17 34.42 -12.25 0.97
N PHE A 18 33.52 -13.13 1.41
CA PHE A 18 32.10 -12.99 1.09
C PHE A 18 31.58 -11.71 1.71
N PRO A 19 30.88 -10.82 0.96
CA PRO A 19 30.25 -9.68 1.57
C PRO A 19 29.26 -10.20 2.62
N ALA A 20 29.39 -9.69 3.85
CA ALA A 20 28.43 -9.97 4.91
C ALA A 20 27.05 -9.56 4.42
N CYS A 21 26.14 -10.51 4.27
CA CYS A 21 24.74 -10.22 4.01
C CYS A 21 24.28 -9.28 5.14
N ALA A 22 23.91 -8.05 4.80
CA ALA A 22 23.46 -7.08 5.79
C ALA A 22 22.28 -7.74 6.53
N ARG A 23 22.49 -8.02 7.82
CA ARG A 23 21.48 -8.70 8.65
C ARG A 23 20.34 -7.72 8.81
N GLN A 24 19.16 -8.06 8.29
CA GLN A 24 17.93 -7.27 8.48
C GLN A 24 17.76 -6.98 9.97
N GLN A 25 17.48 -5.72 10.32
CA GLN A 25 17.32 -5.35 11.73
C GLN A 25 16.10 -6.06 12.33
N ALA A 26 16.20 -6.41 13.63
CA ALA A 26 15.07 -6.99 14.34
C ALA A 26 13.93 -5.96 14.44
N PRO A 27 12.65 -6.36 14.30
CA PRO A 27 11.51 -5.44 14.34
C PRO A 27 11.50 -4.52 15.57
N GLU A 28 11.86 -5.02 16.72
CA GLU A 28 11.92 -4.26 17.98
C GLU A 28 12.96 -3.13 17.93
N GLN A 29 14.07 -3.34 17.22
CA GLN A 29 15.11 -2.31 17.03
C GLN A 29 14.61 -1.20 16.07
N VAL A 30 13.77 -1.54 15.10
CA VAL A 30 13.14 -0.54 14.23
C VAL A 30 12.08 0.22 15.01
N ILE A 31 11.18 -0.46 15.74
CA ILE A 31 10.15 0.16 16.58
C ILE A 31 10.75 1.18 17.55
N ALA A 32 11.89 0.88 18.16
CA ALA A 32 12.58 1.79 19.08
C ALA A 32 13.08 3.11 18.43
N LYS A 33 13.10 3.17 17.10
CA LYS A 33 13.47 4.37 16.31
C LYS A 33 12.28 5.12 15.74
N LEU A 34 11.08 4.55 15.85
CA LEU A 34 9.87 5.21 15.36
C LEU A 34 9.42 6.28 16.35
N HIS A 35 8.99 7.41 15.79
CA HIS A 35 8.47 8.55 16.54
C HIS A 35 7.00 8.74 16.24
N ALA A 36 6.19 8.76 17.29
CA ALA A 36 4.77 9.08 17.23
C ALA A 36 4.46 10.29 18.15
N PRO A 37 3.33 10.97 17.98
CA PRO A 37 2.94 12.04 18.88
C PRO A 37 2.85 11.59 20.34
N PRO A 38 3.00 12.52 21.32
CA PRO A 38 2.94 12.17 22.73
C PRO A 38 1.66 11.43 23.13
N GLY A 39 1.81 10.36 23.90
CA GLY A 39 0.71 9.51 24.37
C GLY A 39 0.42 8.31 23.48
N PHE A 40 0.98 8.24 22.27
CA PHE A 40 0.88 7.05 21.42
C PHE A 40 1.98 6.03 21.78
N THR A 41 1.66 4.77 21.59
CA THR A 41 2.62 3.66 21.66
C THR A 41 2.60 2.86 20.37
N ILE A 42 3.77 2.39 19.96
CA ILE A 42 3.93 1.53 18.78
C ILE A 42 4.47 0.18 19.26
N SER A 43 3.81 -0.90 18.86
CA SER A 43 4.20 -2.27 19.17
C SER A 43 4.20 -3.14 17.91
N LEU A 44 4.79 -4.34 18.00
CA LEU A 44 4.73 -5.33 16.94
C LEU A 44 3.41 -6.10 17.04
N TYR A 45 2.58 -6.04 15.99
CA TYR A 45 1.36 -6.86 15.88
C TYR A 45 1.67 -8.25 15.30
N ALA A 46 2.45 -8.30 14.21
CA ALA A 46 2.86 -9.57 13.58
C ALA A 46 4.19 -9.41 12.83
N SER A 47 4.95 -10.51 12.70
CA SER A 47 6.21 -10.59 11.96
C SER A 47 6.25 -11.81 11.04
N ASP A 48 7.36 -11.97 10.31
CA ASP A 48 7.59 -13.05 9.34
C ASP A 48 6.51 -13.11 8.25
N LEU A 49 6.15 -11.95 7.73
CA LEU A 49 5.16 -11.74 6.67
C LEU A 49 5.83 -11.14 5.43
N PRO A 50 6.71 -11.88 4.73
CA PRO A 50 7.48 -11.32 3.62
C PRO A 50 6.59 -10.63 2.59
N ASN A 51 6.95 -9.37 2.26
CA ASN A 51 6.22 -8.50 1.34
C ASN A 51 4.74 -8.26 1.71
N VAL A 52 4.39 -8.24 3.00
CA VAL A 52 3.02 -7.93 3.46
C VAL A 52 2.57 -6.55 2.98
N ARG A 53 1.32 -6.46 2.49
CA ARG A 53 0.82 -5.23 1.90
C ARG A 53 -0.58 -4.87 2.41
N SER A 54 -1.63 -5.01 1.61
CA SER A 54 -2.97 -4.57 1.99
C SER A 54 -3.56 -5.37 3.13
N LEU A 55 -4.35 -4.72 3.96
CA LEU A 55 -4.98 -5.25 5.15
C LEU A 55 -6.51 -5.18 5.06
N ALA A 56 -7.19 -6.23 5.51
CA ALA A 56 -8.65 -6.25 5.66
C ALA A 56 -9.05 -6.86 7.00
N LEU A 57 -10.06 -6.27 7.63
CA LEU A 57 -10.65 -6.81 8.86
C LEU A 57 -11.75 -7.82 8.49
N GLY A 58 -11.62 -9.02 9.02
CA GLY A 58 -12.68 -10.02 9.04
C GLY A 58 -13.50 -9.96 10.32
N ASP A 59 -14.50 -10.81 10.42
CA ASP A 59 -15.25 -10.95 11.67
C ASP A 59 -14.38 -11.54 12.77
N ASN A 60 -14.77 -11.32 14.02
CA ASN A 60 -14.08 -11.81 15.23
C ASN A 60 -12.61 -11.38 15.36
N GLY A 61 -12.25 -10.19 14.81
CA GLY A 61 -10.90 -9.64 14.92
C GLY A 61 -9.85 -10.30 14.05
N VAL A 62 -10.23 -11.18 13.12
CA VAL A 62 -9.27 -11.75 12.13
C VAL A 62 -8.79 -10.66 11.20
N VAL A 63 -7.47 -10.51 11.07
CA VAL A 63 -6.86 -9.59 10.10
C VAL A 63 -6.33 -10.41 8.92
N PHE A 64 -6.87 -10.16 7.73
CA PHE A 64 -6.34 -10.69 6.49
C PHE A 64 -5.29 -9.75 5.93
N ALA A 65 -4.18 -10.32 5.44
CA ALA A 65 -3.08 -9.56 4.86
C ALA A 65 -2.69 -10.15 3.50
N GLY A 66 -2.72 -9.32 2.47
CA GLY A 66 -2.17 -9.63 1.15
C GLY A 66 -0.67 -9.43 1.11
N SER A 67 -0.05 -9.81 -0.01
CA SER A 67 1.39 -9.64 -0.19
C SER A 67 1.78 -9.28 -1.63
N GLY A 68 3.05 -8.97 -1.80
CA GLY A 68 3.67 -8.77 -3.11
C GLY A 68 4.13 -10.06 -3.75
N VAL A 69 5.42 -10.09 -4.10
CA VAL A 69 6.05 -11.19 -4.84
C VAL A 69 6.13 -12.51 -4.06
N SER A 70 5.92 -12.48 -2.74
CA SER A 70 5.85 -13.72 -1.94
C SER A 70 4.64 -14.60 -2.30
N GLY A 71 3.63 -14.06 -2.98
CA GLY A 71 2.46 -14.80 -3.47
C GLY A 71 1.51 -15.29 -2.38
N LYS A 72 1.67 -14.81 -1.14
CA LYS A 72 0.95 -15.32 0.02
C LYS A 72 -0.16 -14.39 0.49
N VAL A 73 -1.21 -15.00 1.01
CA VAL A 73 -2.27 -14.33 1.76
C VAL A 73 -2.33 -14.93 3.16
N TYR A 74 -2.36 -14.09 4.17
CA TYR A 74 -2.33 -14.49 5.57
C TYR A 74 -3.65 -14.17 6.27
N ALA A 75 -3.98 -14.96 7.29
CA ALA A 75 -4.96 -14.64 8.32
C ALA A 75 -4.27 -14.63 9.68
N LEU A 76 -4.44 -13.55 10.41
CA LEU A 76 -3.78 -13.25 11.67
C LEU A 76 -4.84 -13.10 12.77
N GLN A 77 -4.59 -13.63 13.95
CA GLN A 77 -5.50 -13.52 15.09
C GLN A 77 -4.72 -13.24 16.37
N ASP A 78 -5.13 -12.21 17.07
CA ASP A 78 -4.81 -11.90 18.45
C ASP A 78 -5.91 -12.52 19.33
N LYS A 79 -5.63 -13.67 19.96
CA LYS A 79 -6.64 -14.48 20.66
C LYS A 79 -6.79 -14.13 22.13
N ASP A 80 -5.71 -13.67 22.74
CA ASP A 80 -5.68 -13.30 24.15
C ASP A 80 -5.84 -11.78 24.38
N ASN A 81 -5.96 -11.02 23.27
CA ASN A 81 -6.12 -9.56 23.24
C ASN A 81 -4.95 -8.80 23.88
N ASP A 82 -3.74 -9.34 23.78
CA ASP A 82 -2.53 -8.66 24.27
C ASP A 82 -2.00 -7.62 23.26
N GLY A 83 -2.57 -7.60 22.06
CA GLY A 83 -2.21 -6.67 20.98
C GLY A 83 -1.23 -7.24 19.97
N ARG A 84 -0.95 -8.54 20.03
CA ARG A 84 -0.08 -9.28 19.13
C ARG A 84 -0.78 -10.50 18.56
N ALA A 85 -0.62 -10.78 17.30
CA ALA A 85 -1.22 -11.96 16.68
C ALA A 85 -0.36 -13.20 16.93
N GLU A 86 -0.82 -14.14 17.79
CA GLU A 86 -0.15 -15.42 18.04
C GLU A 86 -0.40 -16.41 16.92
N THR A 87 -1.55 -16.27 16.23
CA THR A 87 -1.94 -17.21 15.19
C THR A 87 -1.73 -16.57 13.81
N ARG A 88 -0.97 -17.29 12.97
CA ARG A 88 -0.79 -16.98 11.57
C ARG A 88 -1.14 -18.20 10.72
N ALA A 89 -2.19 -18.09 9.92
CA ALA A 89 -2.53 -19.07 8.91
C ALA A 89 -2.19 -18.56 7.51
N VAL A 90 -1.70 -19.40 6.63
CA VAL A 90 -1.51 -19.10 5.21
C VAL A 90 -2.77 -19.54 4.47
N ILE A 91 -3.50 -18.58 3.93
CA ILE A 91 -4.75 -18.85 3.18
C ILE A 91 -4.44 -19.29 1.75
N ALA A 92 -3.40 -18.73 1.15
CA ALA A 92 -2.88 -19.13 -0.16
C ALA A 92 -1.39 -18.78 -0.24
N ASP A 93 -0.62 -19.49 -1.08
CA ASP A 93 0.84 -19.34 -1.21
C ASP A 93 1.39 -19.42 -2.65
N ASP A 94 0.49 -19.48 -3.64
CA ASP A 94 0.83 -19.61 -5.07
C ASP A 94 0.14 -18.55 -5.95
N LEU A 95 -0.34 -17.44 -5.35
CA LEU A 95 -1.03 -16.38 -6.07
C LEU A 95 -0.04 -15.39 -6.71
N THR A 96 -0.45 -14.74 -7.78
CA THR A 96 0.41 -13.79 -8.50
C THR A 96 0.25 -12.37 -7.94
N MET A 97 1.16 -11.98 -7.03
CA MET A 97 1.15 -10.66 -6.37
C MET A 97 -0.25 -10.33 -5.75
N PRO A 98 -0.75 -11.13 -4.80
CA PRO A 98 -2.07 -10.97 -4.20
C PRO A 98 -2.10 -9.77 -3.24
N ASN A 99 -1.93 -8.56 -3.78
CA ASN A 99 -1.85 -7.35 -2.97
C ASN A 99 -3.16 -7.01 -2.28
N GLY A 100 -4.25 -6.94 -3.04
CA GLY A 100 -5.54 -6.49 -2.53
C GLY A 100 -6.31 -7.58 -1.81
N VAL A 101 -6.76 -7.29 -0.60
CA VAL A 101 -7.64 -8.16 0.19
C VAL A 101 -8.87 -7.39 0.67
N ALA A 102 -10.04 -8.01 0.62
CA ALA A 102 -11.28 -7.46 1.14
C ALA A 102 -12.14 -8.58 1.73
N PHE A 103 -12.90 -8.29 2.78
CA PHE A 103 -13.72 -9.28 3.45
C PHE A 103 -15.17 -8.78 3.58
N SER A 104 -16.12 -9.65 3.31
CA SER A 104 -17.53 -9.39 3.56
C SER A 104 -18.33 -10.69 3.69
N GLN A 105 -19.24 -10.73 4.64
CA GLN A 105 -20.22 -11.83 4.81
C GLN A 105 -19.56 -13.22 4.81
N GLY A 106 -18.45 -13.38 5.54
CA GLY A 106 -17.73 -14.65 5.66
C GLY A 106 -16.84 -15.02 4.46
N THR A 107 -16.80 -14.19 3.42
CA THR A 107 -16.01 -14.40 2.20
C THR A 107 -14.82 -13.46 2.14
N LEU A 108 -13.64 -14.01 1.89
CA LEU A 108 -12.42 -13.25 1.60
C LEU A 108 -12.25 -13.13 0.08
N TYR A 109 -12.13 -11.90 -0.41
CA TYR A 109 -11.79 -11.58 -1.79
C TYR A 109 -10.32 -11.19 -1.88
N VAL A 110 -9.64 -11.68 -2.91
CA VAL A 110 -8.21 -11.41 -3.16
C VAL A 110 -8.03 -10.97 -4.59
N ALA A 111 -7.37 -9.82 -4.79
CA ALA A 111 -7.00 -9.34 -6.10
C ALA A 111 -5.53 -9.67 -6.40
N GLU A 112 -5.33 -10.47 -7.44
CA GLU A 112 -4.06 -10.72 -8.09
C GLU A 112 -3.83 -9.72 -9.24
N ILE A 113 -2.72 -9.79 -9.94
CA ILE A 113 -2.46 -8.89 -11.09
C ILE A 113 -3.60 -8.94 -12.10
N SER A 114 -4.05 -10.15 -12.50
CA SER A 114 -4.94 -10.33 -13.65
C SER A 114 -6.34 -10.80 -13.30
N ARG A 115 -6.62 -11.09 -12.02
CA ARG A 115 -7.92 -11.61 -11.61
C ARG A 115 -8.27 -11.25 -10.17
N ILE A 116 -9.54 -11.36 -9.85
CA ILE A 116 -10.06 -11.38 -8.48
C ILE A 116 -10.59 -12.78 -8.20
N VAL A 117 -10.17 -13.34 -7.08
CA VAL A 117 -10.65 -14.64 -6.58
C VAL A 117 -11.32 -14.47 -5.22
N ARG A 118 -12.11 -15.46 -4.78
CA ARG A 118 -12.72 -15.47 -3.46
C ARG A 118 -12.54 -16.81 -2.76
N PHE A 119 -12.56 -16.77 -1.43
CA PHE A 119 -12.54 -17.91 -0.54
C PHE A 119 -13.82 -17.85 0.31
N ASP A 120 -14.79 -18.68 -0.03
CA ASP A 120 -16.08 -18.70 0.65
C ASP A 120 -15.97 -19.35 2.04
N HIS A 121 -16.73 -18.84 3.03
CA HIS A 121 -16.75 -19.31 4.43
C HIS A 121 -15.35 -19.40 5.08
N ILE A 122 -14.47 -18.48 4.73
CA ILE A 122 -13.05 -18.56 5.09
C ILE A 122 -12.78 -18.64 6.58
N LEU A 123 -13.58 -17.96 7.42
CA LEU A 123 -13.39 -17.96 8.87
C LEU A 123 -13.53 -19.34 9.50
N GLN A 124 -14.27 -20.25 8.87
CA GLN A 124 -14.45 -21.64 9.32
C GLN A 124 -13.30 -22.54 8.86
N HIS A 125 -12.46 -22.05 7.95
CA HIS A 125 -11.47 -22.85 7.24
C HIS A 125 -10.05 -22.26 7.24
N LEU A 126 -9.70 -21.40 8.23
CA LEU A 126 -8.40 -20.71 8.26
C LEU A 126 -7.21 -21.67 8.22
N GLN A 127 -7.32 -22.87 8.84
CA GLN A 127 -6.24 -23.86 8.88
C GLN A 127 -6.22 -24.79 7.65
N LYS A 128 -7.33 -24.86 6.91
CA LYS A 128 -7.47 -25.65 5.69
C LYS A 128 -8.35 -24.89 4.70
N PRO A 129 -7.82 -23.83 4.08
CA PRO A 129 -8.60 -22.99 3.20
C PRO A 129 -9.19 -23.75 2.01
N PRO A 130 -10.40 -23.39 1.56
CA PRO A 130 -10.96 -23.94 0.33
C PRO A 130 -10.15 -23.47 -0.89
N LYS A 131 -10.33 -24.16 -2.01
CA LYS A 131 -9.79 -23.66 -3.28
C LYS A 131 -10.43 -22.33 -3.65
N PRO A 132 -9.65 -21.36 -4.19
CA PRO A 132 -10.19 -20.10 -4.62
C PRO A 132 -11.19 -20.27 -5.79
N VAL A 133 -12.25 -19.51 -5.75
CA VAL A 133 -13.22 -19.38 -6.84
C VAL A 133 -12.95 -18.09 -7.60
N THR A 134 -12.84 -18.13 -8.91
CA THR A 134 -12.65 -16.95 -9.75
C THR A 134 -13.91 -16.08 -9.73
N VAL A 135 -13.74 -14.81 -9.41
CA VAL A 135 -14.79 -13.77 -9.48
C VAL A 135 -14.71 -13.02 -10.80
N TYR A 136 -13.52 -12.53 -11.14
CA TYR A 136 -13.27 -11.77 -12.37
C TYR A 136 -11.84 -12.02 -12.87
N ASP A 137 -11.66 -12.38 -14.15
CA ASP A 137 -10.38 -12.81 -14.73
C ASP A 137 -9.94 -12.01 -15.97
N LYS A 138 -10.52 -10.83 -16.19
CA LYS A 138 -10.26 -9.99 -17.38
C LYS A 138 -9.44 -8.74 -17.07
N LEU A 139 -8.73 -8.71 -15.93
CA LEU A 139 -7.77 -7.65 -15.64
C LEU A 139 -6.50 -7.86 -16.46
N PRO A 140 -5.76 -6.78 -16.81
CA PRO A 140 -4.47 -6.90 -17.51
C PRO A 140 -3.44 -7.69 -16.72
N THR A 141 -2.49 -8.32 -17.44
CA THR A 141 -1.44 -9.18 -16.86
C THR A 141 -0.13 -8.45 -16.60
N ASP A 142 -0.04 -7.17 -16.91
CA ASP A 142 1.17 -6.36 -16.76
C ASP A 142 1.57 -6.24 -15.31
N ARG A 143 2.86 -6.46 -15.04
CA ARG A 143 3.44 -6.33 -13.70
C ARG A 143 3.71 -4.88 -13.31
N HIS A 144 4.00 -4.02 -14.28
CA HIS A 144 4.21 -2.60 -14.06
C HIS A 144 2.90 -1.97 -13.57
N HIS A 145 2.91 -1.30 -12.42
CA HIS A 145 1.72 -0.83 -11.72
C HIS A 145 0.64 -1.91 -11.57
N GLY A 146 1.08 -3.16 -11.44
CA GLY A 146 0.21 -4.34 -11.35
C GLY A 146 -0.50 -4.50 -10.01
N TRP A 147 -0.21 -3.65 -9.02
CA TRP A 147 -0.82 -3.67 -7.69
C TRP A 147 -2.34 -3.46 -7.79
N LYS A 148 -3.09 -4.45 -7.38
CA LYS A 148 -4.56 -4.39 -7.35
C LYS A 148 -5.01 -4.22 -5.90
N TYR A 149 -5.00 -2.97 -5.40
CA TYR A 149 -5.63 -2.67 -4.12
C TYR A 149 -7.13 -3.00 -4.20
N LEU A 150 -7.70 -3.62 -3.17
CA LEU A 150 -9.07 -4.12 -3.23
C LEU A 150 -9.85 -3.71 -1.98
N ARG A 151 -11.04 -3.18 -2.17
CA ARG A 151 -12.01 -2.94 -1.09
C ARG A 151 -13.44 -3.11 -1.57
N ILE A 152 -14.35 -3.36 -0.64
CA ILE A 152 -15.79 -3.33 -0.89
C ILE A 152 -16.31 -1.93 -0.58
N GLY A 153 -17.00 -1.35 -1.55
CA GLY A 153 -17.63 -0.04 -1.44
C GLY A 153 -18.93 -0.04 -0.64
N PRO A 154 -19.45 1.14 -0.30
CA PRO A 154 -20.76 1.27 0.37
C PRO A 154 -21.94 0.68 -0.42
N ASP A 155 -21.77 0.52 -1.74
CA ASP A 155 -22.73 -0.11 -2.66
C ASP A 155 -22.59 -1.63 -2.73
N GLY A 156 -21.69 -2.23 -1.94
CA GLY A 156 -21.43 -3.67 -1.89
C GLY A 156 -20.59 -4.21 -3.05
N LYS A 157 -20.11 -3.35 -3.98
CA LYS A 157 -19.26 -3.76 -5.09
C LYS A 157 -17.78 -3.81 -4.68
N LEU A 158 -17.01 -4.64 -5.39
CA LEU A 158 -15.55 -4.67 -5.30
C LEU A 158 -14.97 -3.52 -6.14
N TYR A 159 -14.09 -2.72 -5.54
CA TYR A 159 -13.36 -1.63 -6.18
C TYR A 159 -11.89 -1.97 -6.27
N THR A 160 -11.26 -1.66 -7.41
CA THR A 160 -9.81 -1.76 -7.59
C THR A 160 -9.32 -0.73 -8.60
N ALA A 161 -7.99 -0.52 -8.63
CA ALA A 161 -7.35 0.31 -9.64
C ALA A 161 -6.60 -0.56 -10.66
N VAL A 162 -6.56 -0.10 -11.90
CA VAL A 162 -5.72 -0.67 -12.97
C VAL A 162 -4.74 0.39 -13.39
N GLY A 163 -3.50 0.31 -12.91
CA GLY A 163 -2.46 1.29 -13.20
C GLY A 163 -2.04 1.32 -14.67
N ALA A 164 -1.35 2.38 -15.07
CA ALA A 164 -0.77 2.50 -16.40
C ALA A 164 0.29 1.41 -16.63
N PRO A 165 0.42 0.84 -17.84
CA PRO A 165 1.39 -0.22 -18.13
C PRO A 165 2.83 0.29 -18.31
N CYS A 166 3.09 1.56 -18.03
CA CYS A 166 4.32 2.29 -18.29
C CYS A 166 4.54 3.41 -17.26
N ASN A 167 5.73 4.02 -17.25
CA ASN A 167 5.97 5.25 -16.48
C ASN A 167 5.08 6.39 -16.98
N ILE A 168 5.13 6.64 -18.29
CA ILE A 168 4.32 7.62 -18.99
C ILE A 168 3.99 7.08 -20.39
N CYS A 169 2.71 7.00 -20.74
CA CYS A 169 2.20 6.64 -22.06
C CYS A 169 0.72 6.92 -22.16
N GLU A 170 0.20 7.02 -23.34
CA GLU A 170 -1.21 6.95 -23.63
C GLU A 170 -1.62 5.47 -23.78
N PRO A 171 -2.33 4.86 -22.83
CA PRO A 171 -2.62 3.43 -22.87
C PRO A 171 -3.55 3.07 -24.02
N GLU A 172 -3.24 2.01 -24.77
CA GLU A 172 -4.08 1.53 -25.88
C GLU A 172 -5.47 1.03 -25.44
N LYS A 173 -5.53 0.42 -24.23
CA LYS A 173 -6.79 -0.15 -23.73
C LYS A 173 -7.39 0.76 -22.65
N PRO A 174 -8.70 1.06 -22.71
CA PRO A 174 -9.33 2.00 -21.78
C PRO A 174 -9.43 1.50 -20.34
N ILE A 175 -9.07 0.23 -20.06
CA ILE A 175 -9.03 -0.33 -18.72
C ILE A 175 -7.80 0.16 -17.92
N TYR A 176 -6.71 0.53 -18.58
CA TYR A 176 -5.53 1.07 -17.90
C TYR A 176 -5.75 2.50 -17.41
N ALA A 177 -4.92 2.91 -16.49
CA ALA A 177 -4.96 4.24 -15.87
C ALA A 177 -6.36 4.60 -15.36
N SER A 178 -7.00 3.66 -14.63
CA SER A 178 -8.40 3.77 -14.24
C SER A 178 -8.72 3.22 -12.85
N LEU A 179 -9.82 3.72 -12.26
CA LEU A 179 -10.55 3.04 -11.20
C LEU A 179 -11.71 2.24 -11.80
N VAL A 180 -11.88 1.03 -11.29
CA VAL A 180 -12.92 0.11 -11.74
C VAL A 180 -13.68 -0.46 -10.55
N ARG A 181 -14.93 -0.90 -10.81
CA ARG A 181 -15.71 -1.67 -9.84
C ARG A 181 -16.42 -2.82 -10.53
N VAL A 182 -16.75 -3.85 -9.76
CA VAL A 182 -17.43 -5.04 -10.23
C VAL A 182 -18.28 -5.63 -9.09
N ASN A 183 -19.39 -6.29 -9.39
CA ASN A 183 -20.14 -7.00 -8.37
C ASN A 183 -19.33 -8.14 -7.75
N THR A 184 -19.68 -8.55 -6.53
CA THR A 184 -19.02 -9.64 -5.79
C THR A 184 -19.17 -11.02 -6.47
N ASP A 185 -20.05 -11.14 -7.43
CA ASP A 185 -20.22 -12.33 -8.30
C ASP A 185 -19.47 -12.22 -9.65
N GLY A 186 -18.80 -11.07 -9.91
CA GLY A 186 -18.06 -10.79 -11.13
C GLY A 186 -18.86 -10.15 -12.27
N SER A 187 -20.15 -9.93 -12.08
CA SER A 187 -21.00 -9.22 -13.04
C SER A 187 -20.82 -7.70 -12.95
N ASP A 188 -21.39 -6.95 -13.90
CA ASP A 188 -21.47 -5.49 -13.89
C ASP A 188 -20.09 -4.79 -13.72
N PHE A 189 -19.07 -5.23 -14.46
CA PHE A 189 -17.79 -4.54 -14.49
C PHE A 189 -17.92 -3.15 -15.11
N GLU A 190 -17.40 -2.14 -14.41
CA GLU A 190 -17.49 -0.74 -14.82
C GLU A 190 -16.19 0.01 -14.60
N ILE A 191 -15.76 0.81 -15.57
CA ILE A 191 -14.70 1.80 -15.40
C ILE A 191 -15.35 3.10 -14.93
N ILE A 192 -15.04 3.52 -13.69
CA ILE A 192 -15.70 4.65 -13.04
C ILE A 192 -14.93 5.96 -13.20
N ALA A 193 -13.62 5.90 -13.37
CA ALA A 193 -12.74 7.05 -13.55
C ALA A 193 -11.51 6.69 -14.39
N ARG A 194 -10.88 7.69 -15.01
CA ARG A 194 -9.72 7.56 -15.88
C ARG A 194 -8.66 8.62 -15.57
N GLY A 195 -7.50 8.50 -16.24
CA GLY A 195 -6.41 9.47 -16.08
C GLY A 195 -5.73 9.36 -14.73
N ILE A 196 -5.61 8.12 -14.23
CA ILE A 196 -5.07 7.76 -12.91
C ILE A 196 -3.89 6.83 -13.13
N ARG A 197 -2.66 7.31 -12.84
CA ARG A 197 -1.44 6.57 -13.18
C ARG A 197 -1.24 5.29 -12.39
N ASN A 198 -1.25 5.38 -11.05
CA ASN A 198 -0.94 4.24 -10.19
C ASN A 198 -1.52 4.43 -8.78
N THR A 199 -2.77 4.07 -8.60
CA THR A 199 -3.45 4.07 -7.30
C THR A 199 -3.25 2.74 -6.57
N VAL A 200 -2.75 2.80 -5.34
CA VAL A 200 -2.55 1.63 -4.45
C VAL A 200 -3.23 1.84 -3.09
N GLY A 201 -4.20 2.72 -3.01
CA GLY A 201 -4.97 2.95 -1.80
C GLY A 201 -6.12 3.91 -2.00
N PHE A 202 -7.26 3.55 -1.41
CA PHE A 202 -8.47 4.38 -1.40
C PHE A 202 -9.36 4.05 -0.21
N ASP A 203 -10.17 5.01 0.22
CA ASP A 203 -11.15 4.86 1.29
C ASP A 203 -12.32 5.84 1.10
N TRP A 204 -13.44 5.56 1.74
CA TRP A 204 -14.63 6.41 1.73
C TRP A 204 -14.65 7.31 2.96
N GLN A 205 -14.86 8.61 2.75
CA GLN A 205 -14.95 9.58 3.85
C GLN A 205 -16.20 9.31 4.70
N PRO A 206 -16.07 9.20 6.02
CA PRO A 206 -17.21 9.08 6.93
C PRO A 206 -18.19 10.26 6.78
N GLY A 207 -19.48 9.97 6.87
CA GLY A 207 -20.56 10.96 6.80
C GLY A 207 -20.92 11.41 5.38
N THR A 208 -19.98 11.48 4.44
CA THR A 208 -20.26 11.86 3.04
C THR A 208 -20.34 10.67 2.10
N GLY A 209 -19.63 9.58 2.41
CA GLY A 209 -19.47 8.44 1.52
C GLY A 209 -18.63 8.72 0.26
N ALA A 210 -17.99 9.88 0.16
CA ALA A 210 -17.13 10.23 -0.97
C ALA A 210 -15.88 9.35 -0.99
N LEU A 211 -15.53 8.81 -2.16
CA LEU A 211 -14.33 8.02 -2.37
C LEU A 211 -13.11 8.94 -2.55
N PHE A 212 -12.09 8.72 -1.73
CA PHE A 212 -10.78 9.36 -1.85
C PHE A 212 -9.74 8.30 -2.21
N PHE A 213 -8.77 8.67 -3.05
CA PHE A 213 -7.70 7.77 -3.48
C PHE A 213 -6.39 8.53 -3.70
N ASN A 214 -5.27 7.88 -3.41
CA ASN A 214 -3.94 8.38 -3.77
C ASN A 214 -3.61 8.04 -5.22
N ASP A 215 -2.84 8.90 -5.90
CA ASP A 215 -2.24 8.57 -7.19
C ASP A 215 -0.76 8.92 -7.21
N ASN A 216 0.07 7.98 -7.66
CA ASN A 216 1.51 8.12 -7.76
C ASN A 216 1.87 8.72 -9.13
N GLY A 217 2.49 9.90 -9.14
CA GLY A 217 2.92 10.65 -10.32
C GLY A 217 4.02 9.95 -11.13
N ARG A 218 4.28 10.47 -12.34
CA ARG A 218 5.35 9.95 -13.21
C ARG A 218 6.74 10.23 -12.63
N ASP A 219 7.69 9.38 -12.99
CA ASP A 219 9.10 9.56 -12.65
C ASP A 219 9.84 10.45 -13.68
N TYR A 220 11.04 10.89 -13.31
CA TYR A 220 12.02 11.56 -14.17
C TYR A 220 11.65 12.96 -14.65
N LEU A 221 10.96 13.74 -13.81
CA LEU A 221 10.80 15.20 -13.97
C LEU A 221 11.60 16.01 -12.92
N GLY A 222 12.62 15.41 -12.33
CA GLY A 222 13.40 15.98 -11.23
C GLY A 222 12.82 15.62 -9.86
N ASP A 223 13.40 16.17 -8.79
CA ASP A 223 13.06 15.81 -7.41
C ASP A 223 11.69 16.32 -6.95
N ASP A 224 11.25 17.45 -7.49
CA ASP A 224 10.09 18.20 -6.96
C ASP A 224 8.86 18.12 -7.88
N LEU A 225 8.95 17.42 -9.02
CA LEU A 225 7.85 17.30 -9.98
C LEU A 225 7.67 15.87 -10.47
N PRO A 226 6.40 15.51 -10.76
CA PRO A 226 5.18 16.18 -10.37
C PRO A 226 4.84 15.88 -8.90
N PRO A 227 3.97 16.69 -8.27
CA PRO A 227 3.45 16.31 -6.97
C PRO A 227 2.66 15.01 -7.05
N GLU A 228 2.67 14.23 -5.97
CA GLU A 228 1.75 13.12 -5.79
C GLU A 228 0.36 13.65 -5.39
N GLU A 229 -0.68 12.84 -5.60
CA GLU A 229 -2.04 13.33 -5.53
C GLU A 229 -2.91 12.59 -4.51
N LEU A 230 -3.71 13.36 -3.74
CA LEU A 230 -4.93 12.86 -3.13
C LEU A 230 -6.10 13.34 -3.97
N ASN A 231 -6.84 12.42 -4.53
CA ASN A 231 -7.97 12.67 -5.39
C ASN A 231 -9.30 12.33 -4.70
N ARG A 232 -10.37 12.97 -5.15
CA ARG A 232 -11.74 12.67 -4.74
C ARG A 232 -12.56 12.35 -5.97
N TRP A 233 -13.10 11.13 -6.04
CA TRP A 233 -14.06 10.76 -7.06
C TRP A 233 -15.48 11.23 -6.69
N SER A 234 -16.22 11.81 -7.62
CA SER A 234 -17.56 12.33 -7.39
C SER A 234 -18.61 11.83 -8.39
N ARG A 235 -18.19 11.44 -9.60
CA ARG A 235 -19.10 10.94 -10.64
C ARG A 235 -18.40 10.02 -11.63
N ILE A 236 -19.17 9.15 -12.26
CA ILE A 236 -18.68 8.30 -13.36
C ILE A 236 -18.19 9.16 -14.52
N GLY A 237 -17.06 8.74 -15.12
CA GLY A 237 -16.46 9.38 -16.28
C GLY A 237 -15.51 10.53 -15.98
N GLU A 238 -15.19 10.82 -14.70
CA GLU A 238 -14.14 11.79 -14.36
C GLU A 238 -12.77 11.33 -14.89
N HIS A 239 -11.96 12.32 -15.29
CA HIS A 239 -10.58 12.14 -15.76
C HIS A 239 -9.63 13.00 -14.93
N PHE A 240 -8.62 12.36 -14.30
CA PHE A 240 -7.73 12.96 -13.32
C PHE A 240 -6.39 13.44 -13.90
N GLY A 241 -6.23 13.46 -15.23
CA GLY A 241 -5.16 14.18 -15.94
C GLY A 241 -4.14 13.30 -16.63
N TYR A 242 -3.71 12.17 -16.03
CA TYR A 242 -2.69 11.29 -16.65
C TYR A 242 -3.13 10.79 -18.04
N PRO A 243 -2.27 10.81 -19.08
CA PRO A 243 -0.84 11.19 -19.08
C PRO A 243 -0.55 12.67 -19.37
N TYR A 244 -1.55 13.51 -19.50
CA TYR A 244 -1.47 14.86 -20.08
C TYR A 244 -1.14 15.96 -19.07
N CYS A 245 -1.65 15.81 -17.85
CA CYS A 245 -1.54 16.80 -16.79
C CYS A 245 -1.35 16.08 -15.43
N HIS A 246 -0.49 16.65 -14.57
CA HIS A 246 -0.18 16.13 -13.25
C HIS A 246 -0.40 17.21 -12.20
N GLY A 247 -0.89 16.81 -11.00
CA GLY A 247 -1.14 17.73 -9.89
C GLY A 247 -2.14 18.84 -10.21
N GLY A 248 -2.89 18.73 -11.30
CA GLY A 248 -3.84 19.72 -11.78
C GLY A 248 -3.21 20.99 -12.40
N GLU A 249 -1.87 21.04 -12.57
CA GLU A 249 -1.18 22.24 -13.04
C GLU A 249 0.06 21.97 -13.91
N VAL A 250 0.69 20.80 -13.80
CA VAL A 250 1.91 20.45 -14.55
C VAL A 250 1.52 19.79 -15.86
N ILE A 251 1.67 20.52 -16.98
CA ILE A 251 1.50 19.95 -18.32
C ILE A 251 2.64 18.98 -18.60
N ASP A 252 2.29 17.75 -19.01
CA ASP A 252 3.30 16.73 -19.33
C ASP A 252 4.13 17.14 -20.54
N PRO A 253 5.47 17.10 -20.49
CA PRO A 253 6.33 17.55 -21.58
C PRO A 253 6.26 16.67 -22.84
N GLU A 254 5.82 15.40 -22.72
CA GLU A 254 5.75 14.46 -23.84
C GLU A 254 4.32 14.34 -24.41
N TYR A 255 3.31 14.31 -23.54
CA TYR A 255 1.92 14.03 -23.90
C TYR A 255 0.99 15.25 -23.75
N GLY A 256 1.43 16.31 -23.07
CA GLY A 256 0.60 17.44 -22.74
C GLY A 256 0.46 18.53 -23.82
N ASN A 257 1.13 18.37 -24.99
CA ASN A 257 1.05 19.38 -26.04
C ASN A 257 -0.40 19.60 -26.51
N GLY A 258 -0.86 20.85 -26.49
CA GLY A 258 -2.25 21.22 -26.84
C GLY A 258 -3.30 20.82 -25.82
N LYS A 259 -2.92 20.32 -24.64
CA LYS A 259 -3.81 20.01 -23.52
C LYS A 259 -3.87 21.17 -22.51
N ASN A 260 -4.95 21.20 -21.72
CA ASN A 260 -5.12 22.18 -20.66
C ASN A 260 -5.48 21.43 -19.36
N CYS A 261 -4.75 21.67 -18.27
CA CYS A 261 -5.03 21.04 -16.99
C CYS A 261 -6.44 21.34 -16.45
N ALA A 262 -7.02 22.48 -16.83
CA ALA A 262 -8.39 22.81 -16.45
C ALA A 262 -9.48 21.87 -17.04
N ASP A 263 -9.14 21.05 -18.04
CA ASP A 263 -10.04 20.06 -18.62
C ASP A 263 -10.17 18.80 -17.76
N TYR A 264 -9.34 18.65 -16.73
CA TYR A 264 -9.26 17.48 -15.86
C TYR A 264 -9.66 17.80 -14.43
N THR A 265 -10.09 16.77 -13.68
CA THR A 265 -10.39 16.91 -12.25
C THR A 265 -9.09 17.08 -11.48
N PRO A 266 -8.88 18.23 -10.79
CA PRO A 266 -7.66 18.46 -10.03
C PRO A 266 -7.68 17.66 -8.72
N PRO A 267 -6.49 17.34 -8.14
CA PRO A 267 -6.39 16.74 -6.82
C PRO A 267 -6.96 17.67 -5.74
N VAL A 268 -7.46 17.10 -4.66
CA VAL A 268 -7.94 17.84 -3.48
C VAL A 268 -6.82 18.15 -2.49
N TRP A 269 -5.69 17.44 -2.60
CA TRP A 269 -4.45 17.67 -1.89
C TRP A 269 -3.27 17.25 -2.75
N LYS A 270 -2.17 17.99 -2.70
CA LYS A 270 -0.91 17.66 -3.37
C LYS A 270 0.13 17.32 -2.32
N TYR A 271 0.67 16.11 -2.41
CA TYR A 271 1.82 15.70 -1.60
C TYR A 271 3.13 16.13 -2.27
N LYS A 272 4.24 16.03 -1.56
CA LYS A 272 5.56 16.14 -2.18
C LYS A 272 5.73 15.07 -3.27
N ALA A 273 6.55 15.41 -4.28
CA ALA A 273 6.86 14.50 -5.37
C ALA A 273 7.58 13.24 -4.87
N HIS A 274 7.26 12.10 -5.48
CA HIS A 274 7.94 10.82 -5.36
C HIS A 274 7.91 10.16 -3.96
N ILE A 275 7.08 10.63 -3.03
CA ILE A 275 6.97 9.99 -1.70
C ILE A 275 6.20 8.68 -1.69
N ALA A 276 5.61 8.30 -2.82
CA ALA A 276 4.81 7.09 -3.03
C ALA A 276 3.68 6.92 -1.99
N PRO A 277 2.62 7.75 -2.02
CA PRO A 277 1.46 7.59 -1.14
C PRO A 277 0.69 6.33 -1.57
N LEU A 278 0.62 5.33 -0.70
CA LEU A 278 -0.04 4.06 -0.96
C LEU A 278 -1.37 3.97 -0.22
N GLY A 279 -1.47 3.11 0.80
CA GLY A 279 -2.67 2.95 1.60
C GLY A 279 -3.10 4.21 2.29
N LEU A 280 -4.40 4.45 2.36
CA LEU A 280 -4.99 5.54 3.10
C LEU A 280 -6.21 5.06 3.89
N ARG A 281 -6.47 5.70 5.03
CA ARG A 281 -7.58 5.33 5.90
C ARG A 281 -8.15 6.53 6.65
N PHE A 282 -9.44 6.78 6.47
CA PHE A 282 -10.14 7.66 7.40
C PHE A 282 -10.27 6.97 8.76
N TYR A 283 -9.81 7.62 9.81
CA TYR A 283 -9.87 7.06 11.15
C TYR A 283 -11.29 7.06 11.68
N ARG A 284 -11.86 5.87 11.87
CA ARG A 284 -13.23 5.63 12.38
C ARG A 284 -13.25 5.13 13.81
N GLY A 285 -12.07 4.95 14.41
CA GLY A 285 -11.94 4.53 15.81
C GLY A 285 -12.26 5.68 16.79
N THR A 286 -12.40 5.33 18.05
CA THR A 286 -12.63 6.27 19.15
C THR A 286 -11.51 6.27 20.19
N GLN A 287 -10.49 5.41 20.01
CA GLN A 287 -9.36 5.30 20.94
C GLN A 287 -8.43 6.52 20.87
N PHE A 288 -8.18 7.05 19.67
CA PHE A 288 -7.33 8.23 19.49
C PHE A 288 -8.05 9.51 19.94
N PRO A 289 -7.33 10.55 20.37
CA PRO A 289 -7.91 11.84 20.69
C PRO A 289 -8.85 12.39 19.60
N SER A 290 -9.87 13.11 19.99
CA SER A 290 -10.99 13.49 19.11
C SER A 290 -10.57 14.26 17.85
N HIS A 291 -9.46 14.99 17.87
CA HIS A 291 -8.95 15.72 16.69
C HIS A 291 -8.44 14.80 15.57
N TYR A 292 -8.20 13.51 15.86
CA TYR A 292 -7.89 12.49 14.83
C TYR A 292 -9.14 11.86 14.21
N HIS A 293 -10.32 12.03 14.82
CA HIS A 293 -11.54 11.39 14.35
C HIS A 293 -11.92 11.92 12.96
N ASN A 294 -12.19 11.03 12.02
CA ASN A 294 -12.50 11.31 10.62
C ASN A 294 -11.39 12.03 9.84
N GLN A 295 -10.18 12.11 10.37
CA GLN A 295 -9.00 12.55 9.64
C GLN A 295 -8.44 11.40 8.81
N LEU A 296 -7.62 11.71 7.81
CA LEU A 296 -7.09 10.75 6.86
C LEU A 296 -5.63 10.42 7.15
N PHE A 297 -5.35 9.19 7.56
CA PHE A 297 -3.99 8.67 7.63
C PHE A 297 -3.56 8.13 6.28
N VAL A 298 -2.30 8.38 5.90
CA VAL A 298 -1.71 8.02 4.61
C VAL A 298 -0.35 7.37 4.83
N ALA A 299 -0.17 6.15 4.32
CA ALA A 299 1.12 5.48 4.28
C ALA A 299 1.93 6.03 3.10
N GLN A 300 2.99 6.78 3.38
CA GLN A 300 3.96 7.26 2.41
C GLN A 300 5.13 6.28 2.38
N HIS A 301 5.12 5.40 1.36
CA HIS A 301 6.02 4.25 1.25
C HIS A 301 7.50 4.65 1.10
N GLY A 302 7.74 5.86 0.59
CA GLY A 302 9.07 6.43 0.42
C GLY A 302 9.59 6.37 -1.00
N SER A 303 10.41 7.35 -1.31
CA SER A 303 10.92 7.62 -2.65
C SER A 303 11.94 6.58 -3.12
N TRP A 304 12.11 6.49 -4.43
CA TRP A 304 13.23 5.83 -5.10
C TRP A 304 13.86 6.74 -6.17
N ASN A 305 13.14 7.76 -6.61
CA ASN A 305 13.49 8.68 -7.70
C ASN A 305 13.66 10.11 -7.17
N ARG A 306 14.50 10.27 -6.14
CA ARG A 306 14.92 11.57 -5.58
C ARG A 306 16.39 11.54 -5.22
N SER A 307 17.06 12.70 -5.32
CA SER A 307 18.45 12.87 -4.86
C SER A 307 18.54 12.70 -3.35
N GLU A 308 17.58 13.26 -2.61
CA GLU A 308 17.42 13.07 -1.17
C GLU A 308 16.14 12.27 -0.92
N PRO A 309 16.24 11.08 -0.27
CA PRO A 309 15.07 10.28 0.04
C PRO A 309 14.04 11.03 0.90
N ASP A 310 12.74 10.88 0.58
CA ASP A 310 11.63 11.46 1.37
C ASP A 310 10.45 10.47 1.40
N GLY A 311 9.48 10.71 2.30
CA GLY A 311 8.41 9.77 2.61
C GLY A 311 8.80 8.86 3.77
N TYR A 312 8.64 7.55 3.65
CA TYR A 312 8.95 6.55 4.69
C TYR A 312 8.30 6.90 6.04
N ARG A 313 7.01 7.25 6.00
CA ARG A 313 6.26 7.73 7.17
C ARG A 313 4.77 7.47 7.01
N VAL A 314 4.05 7.60 8.10
CA VAL A 314 2.60 7.77 8.06
C VAL A 314 2.31 9.26 8.25
N ALA A 315 1.62 9.86 7.30
CA ALA A 315 1.14 11.24 7.35
C ALA A 315 -0.32 11.29 7.79
N LEU A 316 -0.72 12.43 8.36
CA LEU A 316 -2.10 12.79 8.67
C LEU A 316 -2.51 13.95 7.79
N VAL A 317 -3.50 13.75 6.94
CA VAL A 317 -4.16 14.82 6.19
C VAL A 317 -5.38 15.26 6.99
N ASN A 318 -5.36 16.51 7.43
CA ASN A 318 -6.42 17.09 8.23
C ASN A 318 -7.55 17.61 7.33
N PHE A 319 -8.77 17.29 7.71
CA PHE A 319 -9.99 17.71 7.03
C PHE A 319 -10.77 18.69 7.90
N LYS A 320 -11.26 19.77 7.27
CA LYS A 320 -12.21 20.70 7.86
C LYS A 320 -13.34 20.94 6.86
N ASP A 321 -14.58 20.81 7.29
CA ASP A 321 -15.78 20.99 6.47
C ASP A 321 -15.74 20.16 5.17
N GLY A 322 -15.23 18.91 5.27
CA GLY A 322 -15.12 17.96 4.17
C GLY A 322 -13.98 18.23 3.17
N LYS A 323 -13.11 19.23 3.43
CA LYS A 323 -11.98 19.60 2.58
C LYS A 323 -10.65 19.30 3.29
N ALA A 324 -9.67 18.78 2.55
CA ALA A 324 -8.30 18.68 3.02
C ALA A 324 -7.70 20.08 3.20
N VAL A 325 -7.09 20.36 4.36
CA VAL A 325 -6.60 21.71 4.73
C VAL A 325 -5.13 21.75 5.14
N SER A 326 -4.57 20.65 5.60
CA SER A 326 -3.16 20.53 5.98
C SER A 326 -2.71 19.09 6.00
N GLU A 327 -1.39 18.88 5.95
CA GLU A 327 -0.73 17.59 6.14
C GLU A 327 0.33 17.74 7.21
N GLU A 328 0.45 16.74 8.08
CA GLU A 328 1.48 16.65 9.09
C GLU A 328 2.01 15.22 9.23
N VAL A 329 3.21 15.08 9.78
CA VAL A 329 3.79 13.75 10.07
C VAL A 329 3.11 13.19 11.30
N PHE A 330 2.58 11.96 11.19
CA PHE A 330 2.02 11.23 12.33
C PHE A 330 3.03 10.25 12.93
N ILE A 331 3.69 9.43 12.08
CA ILE A 331 4.77 8.54 12.52
C ILE A 331 5.89 8.59 11.49
N ASP A 332 7.12 8.77 11.95
CA ASP A 332 8.34 8.66 11.17
C ASP A 332 9.40 7.77 11.85
N GLY A 333 10.64 7.78 11.33
CA GLY A 333 11.77 7.00 11.85
C GLY A 333 12.11 5.77 11.01
N TRP A 334 11.34 5.44 9.97
CA TRP A 334 11.72 4.39 9.01
C TRP A 334 12.85 4.80 8.05
N LEU A 335 13.13 6.09 7.92
CA LEU A 335 14.31 6.64 7.26
C LEU A 335 15.21 7.29 8.32
N THR A 336 16.44 6.83 8.41
CA THR A 336 17.42 7.40 9.36
C THR A 336 18.11 8.64 8.79
N PRO A 337 18.76 9.48 9.62
CA PRO A 337 19.49 10.67 9.15
C PRO A 337 20.64 10.37 8.16
N ASP A 338 21.19 9.14 8.18
CA ASP A 338 22.17 8.64 7.22
C ASP A 338 21.54 7.94 6.00
N GLU A 339 20.26 8.20 5.74
CA GLU A 339 19.47 7.70 4.62
C GLU A 339 19.30 6.17 4.57
N THR A 340 19.54 5.47 5.69
CA THR A 340 19.25 4.05 5.78
C THR A 340 17.76 3.82 5.92
N VAL A 341 17.18 3.01 5.01
CA VAL A 341 15.77 2.62 5.03
C VAL A 341 15.59 1.44 5.98
N LEU A 342 14.84 1.62 7.05
CA LEU A 342 14.54 0.60 8.06
C LEU A 342 13.21 -0.10 7.83
N GLY A 343 12.29 0.54 7.11
CA GLY A 343 10.95 0.03 6.80
C GLY A 343 10.25 0.90 5.78
N ARG A 344 9.15 0.38 5.23
CA ARG A 344 8.34 1.07 4.22
C ARG A 344 6.86 0.82 4.50
N PRO A 345 6.12 1.78 5.10
CA PRO A 345 4.71 1.62 5.38
C PRO A 345 3.89 1.50 4.08
N VAL A 346 2.93 0.56 4.06
CA VAL A 346 2.14 0.25 2.85
C VAL A 346 0.66 0.52 3.03
N ASP A 347 0.02 -0.11 4.03
CA ASP A 347 -1.43 0.02 4.25
C ASP A 347 -1.76 0.20 5.73
N LEU A 348 -2.97 0.67 5.97
CA LEU A 348 -3.47 1.06 7.27
C LEU A 348 -4.81 0.37 7.54
N LEU A 349 -5.03 -0.10 8.77
CA LEU A 349 -6.29 -0.72 9.17
C LEU A 349 -6.67 -0.33 10.60
N THR A 350 -7.84 0.26 10.79
CA THR A 350 -8.38 0.51 12.14
C THR A 350 -9.01 -0.77 12.69
N LEU A 351 -8.58 -1.20 13.86
CA LEU A 351 -9.17 -2.33 14.59
C LEU A 351 -10.43 -1.92 15.36
N PRO A 352 -11.27 -2.88 15.81
CA PRO A 352 -12.49 -2.57 16.56
C PRO A 352 -12.26 -1.83 17.89
N ASP A 353 -11.12 -2.01 18.53
CA ASP A 353 -10.72 -1.27 19.73
C ASP A 353 -10.24 0.16 19.46
N GLY A 354 -10.17 0.55 18.18
CA GLY A 354 -9.71 1.86 17.73
C GLY A 354 -8.21 1.97 17.51
N SER A 355 -7.41 0.93 17.77
CA SER A 355 -6.00 0.93 17.40
C SER A 355 -5.81 0.89 15.88
N LEU A 356 -4.65 1.35 15.40
CA LEU A 356 -4.30 1.39 13.98
C LEU A 356 -3.18 0.41 13.67
N LEU A 357 -3.41 -0.50 12.72
CA LEU A 357 -2.36 -1.34 12.16
C LEU A 357 -1.70 -0.65 10.96
N ILE A 358 -0.39 -0.87 10.80
CA ILE A 358 0.43 -0.39 9.67
C ILE A 358 1.22 -1.58 9.16
N SER A 359 1.04 -1.95 7.88
CA SER A 359 1.87 -2.97 7.23
C SER A 359 3.15 -2.37 6.64
N ASP A 360 4.23 -3.15 6.64
CA ASP A 360 5.55 -2.80 6.16
C ASP A 360 6.09 -3.95 5.30
N ASP A 361 6.20 -3.76 3.99
CA ASP A 361 6.62 -4.79 3.04
C ASP A 361 8.15 -4.96 2.97
N HIS A 362 8.90 -3.95 3.44
CA HIS A 362 10.35 -4.01 3.50
C HIS A 362 10.81 -4.91 4.65
N LEU A 363 10.26 -4.72 5.85
CA LEU A 363 10.61 -5.51 7.02
C LEU A 363 9.79 -6.80 7.15
N GLY A 364 8.63 -6.88 6.49
CA GLY A 364 7.73 -8.03 6.56
C GLY A 364 6.98 -8.10 7.89
N VAL A 365 6.52 -6.96 8.40
CA VAL A 365 5.84 -6.86 9.69
C VAL A 365 4.56 -6.03 9.60
N ILE A 366 3.76 -6.14 10.64
CA ILE A 366 2.63 -5.25 10.91
C ILE A 366 2.85 -4.63 12.29
N TYR A 367 2.84 -3.32 12.34
CA TYR A 367 2.88 -2.54 13.58
C TYR A 367 1.46 -2.29 14.09
N ARG A 368 1.31 -2.12 15.41
CA ARG A 368 0.09 -1.65 16.05
C ARG A 368 0.35 -0.34 16.78
N VAL A 369 -0.47 0.64 16.50
CA VAL A 369 -0.43 1.97 17.12
C VAL A 369 -1.62 2.13 18.02
N GLN A 370 -1.39 2.50 19.27
CA GLN A 370 -2.41 2.65 20.31
C GLN A 370 -2.27 3.99 21.03
N TYR A 371 -3.38 4.51 21.46
CA TYR A 371 -3.43 5.61 22.43
C TYR A 371 -4.13 5.09 23.69
N PRO A 372 -3.35 4.60 24.69
CA PRO A 372 -3.93 3.99 25.87
C PRO A 372 -4.84 4.99 26.61
N ALA A 373 -5.99 4.52 27.08
CA ALA A 373 -6.83 5.31 27.95
C ALA A 373 -5.99 5.76 29.17
N LYS A 374 -6.07 7.05 29.53
CA LYS A 374 -5.48 7.50 30.80
C LYS A 374 -6.13 6.70 31.91
N ILE A 375 -5.33 5.90 32.63
CA ILE A 375 -5.73 5.21 33.85
C ILE A 375 -6.04 6.25 34.93
#